data_2e817670cafad8b596ab19a65f4aa28e
#
_entry.id   2e817670cafad8b596ab19a65f4aa28e
#
_cell.length_a   1.000
_cell.length_b   1.000
_cell.length_c   1.000
_cell.angle_alpha   90.00
_cell.angle_beta   90.00
_cell.angle_gamma   90.00
#
_symmetry.space_group_name_H-M   'P 1'
#
loop_
_entity.id
_entity.type
_entity.pdbx_description
1 polymer ?
#
loop_
_entity_poly.entity_id
_entity_poly.type
_entity_poly.pdbx_seq_one_letter_code
_entity_poly.pdbx_strand_id
1 'polypeptide(L)'
;MHDINKEITMVKMTYWFMFCVAAMIVIMVIWAFPGNAHAANTEKQGSAPVITLKMWDSSSELEQYAFLAGIVSMFELEKEWQGQKGILPLRQSMVGSWCTGLDGMSLTQIRSAVNSYSMNNPSKQNRLVLDVLWSELVQPKLKASMPGSGSDTSTRLEQTMGSHKKQKTQPAY
;
A
#
# COMPACT_ATOMS: atom_id res chain seq x y z
N MET A 1 45.54 60.75 7.97
CA MET A 1 44.19 60.35 7.57
C MET A 1 44.19 59.27 6.47
N HIS A 2 45.34 58.64 6.22
CA HIS A 2 45.49 57.68 5.11
C HIS A 2 45.55 56.19 5.55
N ASP A 3 45.74 55.91 6.87
CA ASP A 3 45.87 54.53 7.36
C ASP A 3 44.58 53.83 7.66
N ILE A 4 43.45 54.53 8.01
CA ILE A 4 42.20 53.93 8.39
C ILE A 4 41.54 53.20 7.22
N ASN A 5 41.72 53.67 5.99
CA ASN A 5 41.15 53.05 4.81
C ASN A 5 41.83 51.71 4.43
N LYS A 6 43.09 51.51 4.78
CA LYS A 6 43.82 50.26 4.54
C LYS A 6 43.39 49.17 5.50
N GLU A 7 43.12 49.47 6.74
CA GLU A 7 42.63 48.50 7.73
C GLU A 7 41.20 47.99 7.39
N ILE A 8 40.32 48.91 6.98
CA ILE A 8 38.94 48.55 6.59
C ILE A 8 38.93 47.65 5.36
N THR A 9 39.82 47.86 4.40
CA THR A 9 39.93 47.01 3.20
C THR A 9 40.50 45.64 3.52
N MET A 10 41.46 45.50 4.41
CA MET A 10 42.03 44.22 4.84
C MET A 10 40.97 43.38 5.61
N VAL A 11 40.24 44.00 6.52
CA VAL A 11 39.19 43.30 7.28
C VAL A 11 38.07 42.78 6.36
N LYS A 12 37.62 43.58 5.40
CA LYS A 12 36.59 43.13 4.40
C LYS A 12 37.09 41.98 3.54
N MET A 13 38.36 42.01 3.12
CA MET A 13 38.95 40.98 2.29
C MET A 13 39.08 39.64 3.05
N THR A 14 39.39 39.71 4.36
CA THR A 14 39.46 38.51 5.23
C THR A 14 38.07 37.88 5.43
N TYR A 15 37.03 38.68 5.65
CA TYR A 15 35.64 38.16 5.75
C TYR A 15 35.17 37.55 4.44
N TRP A 16 35.49 38.12 3.30
CA TRP A 16 35.12 37.56 1.99
C TRP A 16 35.80 36.22 1.72
N PHE A 17 37.11 36.12 2.12
CA PHE A 17 37.87 34.87 2.01
C PHE A 17 37.29 33.76 2.91
N MET A 18 36.94 34.07 4.16
CA MET A 18 36.30 33.13 5.09
C MET A 18 34.94 32.66 4.57
N PHE A 19 34.17 33.55 3.95
CA PHE A 19 32.87 33.19 3.36
C PHE A 19 33.03 32.22 2.16
N CYS A 20 34.01 32.46 1.30
CA CYS A 20 34.31 31.57 0.17
C CYS A 20 34.79 30.20 0.64
N VAL A 21 35.63 30.13 1.68
CA VAL A 21 36.07 28.84 2.25
C VAL A 21 34.91 28.07 2.88
N ALA A 22 34.04 28.74 3.61
CA ALA A 22 32.84 28.12 4.19
C ALA A 22 31.90 27.59 3.10
N ALA A 23 31.69 28.34 2.03
CA ALA A 23 30.87 27.89 0.89
C ALA A 23 31.46 26.66 0.17
N MET A 24 32.79 26.61 0.00
CA MET A 24 33.48 25.45 -0.58
C MET A 24 33.35 24.19 0.29
N ILE A 25 33.39 24.34 1.63
CA ILE A 25 33.20 23.20 2.55
C ILE A 25 31.79 22.66 2.45
N VAL A 26 30.76 23.51 2.35
CA VAL A 26 29.37 23.10 2.19
C VAL A 26 29.17 22.34 0.86
N ILE A 27 29.78 22.82 -0.22
CA ILE A 27 29.71 22.13 -1.52
C ILE A 27 30.43 20.78 -1.46
N MET A 28 31.58 20.66 -0.81
CA MET A 28 32.27 19.39 -0.64
C MET A 28 31.46 18.38 0.20
N VAL A 29 30.75 18.83 1.23
CA VAL A 29 29.91 17.94 2.04
C VAL A 29 28.73 17.41 1.21
N ILE A 30 28.15 18.20 0.33
CA ILE A 30 27.06 17.76 -0.57
C ILE A 30 27.55 16.69 -1.55
N TRP A 31 28.80 16.77 -2.03
CA TRP A 31 29.40 15.79 -2.94
C TRP A 31 29.97 14.56 -2.24
N ALA A 32 30.22 14.62 -0.93
CA ALA A 32 30.74 13.49 -0.14
C ALA A 32 29.65 12.51 0.34
N PHE A 33 28.37 12.88 0.24
CA PHE A 33 27.29 11.89 0.37
C PHE A 33 27.11 11.23 -1.00
N PRO A 34 27.64 10.01 -1.23
CA PRO A 34 27.18 9.20 -2.33
C PRO A 34 25.71 8.93 -2.03
N GLY A 35 24.81 9.69 -2.64
CA GLY A 35 23.43 9.31 -2.70
C GLY A 35 23.46 7.86 -3.17
N ASN A 36 22.93 6.94 -2.36
CA ASN A 36 22.66 5.59 -2.80
C ASN A 36 21.70 5.72 -3.99
N ALA A 37 22.28 5.96 -5.17
CA ALA A 37 21.61 5.73 -6.42
C ALA A 37 21.33 4.23 -6.41
N HIS A 38 20.18 3.84 -5.88
CA HIS A 38 19.62 2.52 -6.13
C HIS A 38 19.64 2.39 -7.65
N ALA A 39 20.45 1.46 -8.14
CA ALA A 39 20.54 1.14 -9.54
C ALA A 39 19.10 1.02 -10.04
N ALA A 40 18.69 2.02 -10.84
CA ALA A 40 17.44 1.95 -11.56
C ALA A 40 17.53 0.67 -12.38
N ASN A 41 16.82 -0.36 -11.95
CA ASN A 41 16.55 -1.52 -12.78
C ASN A 41 16.07 -0.96 -14.09
N THR A 42 16.73 -1.34 -15.18
CA THR A 42 16.36 -0.96 -16.55
C THR A 42 14.99 -1.56 -16.81
N GLU A 43 13.94 -0.85 -16.35
CA GLU A 43 12.56 -1.22 -16.62
C GLU A 43 12.34 -1.15 -18.12
N LYS A 44 11.82 -2.21 -18.68
CA LYS A 44 11.27 -2.22 -20.03
C LYS A 44 10.30 -1.06 -20.15
N GLN A 45 10.65 -0.08 -20.95
CA GLN A 45 9.89 1.12 -21.23
C GLN A 45 8.45 0.72 -21.63
N GLY A 46 7.47 1.01 -20.76
CA GLY A 46 6.06 0.81 -21.08
C GLY A 46 5.20 0.06 -20.03
N SER A 47 5.78 -0.51 -18.98
CA SER A 47 5.01 -1.13 -17.88
C SER A 47 5.15 -0.31 -16.61
N ALA A 48 4.04 -0.03 -15.94
CA ALA A 48 4.08 0.57 -14.60
C ALA A 48 4.90 -0.33 -13.66
N PRO A 49 5.76 0.24 -12.79
CA PRO A 49 6.54 -0.53 -11.85
C PRO A 49 5.62 -1.31 -10.91
N VAL A 50 5.80 -2.62 -10.86
CA VAL A 50 5.05 -3.51 -9.97
C VAL A 50 5.94 -3.96 -8.82
N ILE A 51 5.47 -3.85 -7.60
CA ILE A 51 6.21 -4.23 -6.39
C ILE A 51 5.95 -5.70 -6.09
N THR A 52 7.02 -6.51 -6.19
CA THR A 52 7.02 -7.93 -5.78
C THR A 52 7.37 -8.08 -4.31
N LEU A 53 7.11 -9.26 -3.72
CA LEU A 53 7.54 -9.57 -2.36
C LEU A 53 9.06 -9.47 -2.20
N LYS A 54 9.83 -9.88 -3.20
CA LYS A 54 11.30 -9.73 -3.20
C LYS A 54 11.72 -8.26 -3.06
N MET A 55 11.09 -7.35 -3.80
CA MET A 55 11.36 -5.92 -3.71
C MET A 55 10.90 -5.36 -2.36
N TRP A 56 9.73 -5.79 -1.90
CA TRP A 56 9.18 -5.44 -0.60
C TRP A 56 10.12 -5.80 0.55
N ASP A 57 10.63 -7.03 0.57
CA ASP A 57 11.53 -7.52 1.63
C ASP A 57 12.90 -6.82 1.62
N SER A 58 13.33 -6.32 0.45
CA SER A 58 14.56 -5.51 0.32
C SER A 58 14.35 -4.02 0.60
N SER A 59 13.11 -3.56 0.72
CA SER A 59 12.77 -2.16 1.01
C SER A 59 12.87 -1.86 2.51
N SER A 60 13.25 -0.63 2.82
CA SER A 60 13.19 -0.13 4.19
C SER A 60 11.75 -0.04 4.70
N GLU A 61 11.59 -0.01 6.01
CA GLU A 61 10.28 0.17 6.64
C GLU A 61 9.55 1.44 6.16
N LEU A 62 10.28 2.52 6.00
CA LEU A 62 9.73 3.79 5.52
C LEU A 62 9.21 3.69 4.08
N GLU A 63 9.94 3.00 3.20
CA GLU A 63 9.53 2.76 1.81
C GLU A 63 8.28 1.89 1.75
N GLN A 64 8.20 0.86 2.58
CA GLN A 64 7.02 0.01 2.71
C GLN A 64 5.79 0.82 3.15
N TYR A 65 5.95 1.68 4.16
CA TYR A 65 4.87 2.58 4.60
C TYR A 65 4.48 3.59 3.53
N ALA A 66 5.45 4.19 2.84
CA ALA A 66 5.18 5.15 1.77
C ALA A 66 4.38 4.50 0.63
N PHE A 67 4.74 3.28 0.23
CA PHE A 67 4.00 2.50 -0.76
C PHE A 67 2.55 2.23 -0.32
N LEU A 68 2.34 1.74 0.89
CA LEU A 68 0.99 1.46 1.41
C LEU A 68 0.16 2.74 1.55
N ALA A 69 0.75 3.82 2.05
CA ALA A 69 0.07 5.10 2.17
C ALA A 69 -0.36 5.65 0.81
N GLY A 70 0.49 5.52 -0.22
CA GLY A 70 0.16 5.91 -1.58
C GLY A 70 -1.03 5.14 -2.14
N ILE A 71 -1.07 3.83 -1.95
CA ILE A 71 -2.17 2.98 -2.40
C ILE A 71 -3.48 3.33 -1.68
N VAL A 72 -3.46 3.44 -0.36
CA VAL A 72 -4.65 3.77 0.44
C VAL A 72 -5.18 5.16 0.06
N SER A 73 -4.29 6.15 -0.10
CA SER A 73 -4.67 7.49 -0.53
C SER A 73 -5.32 7.51 -1.92
N MET A 74 -4.80 6.69 -2.85
CA MET A 74 -5.39 6.56 -4.18
C MET A 74 -6.80 5.96 -4.10
N PHE A 75 -7.02 4.94 -3.27
CA PHE A 75 -8.34 4.34 -3.11
C PHE A 75 -9.35 5.31 -2.47
N GLU A 76 -8.94 6.08 -1.46
CA GLU A 76 -9.83 7.07 -0.84
C GLU A 76 -10.17 8.21 -1.81
N LEU A 77 -9.21 8.68 -2.60
CA LEU A 77 -9.45 9.69 -3.64
C LEU A 77 -10.44 9.18 -4.70
N GLU A 78 -10.25 7.97 -5.21
CA GLU A 78 -11.12 7.37 -6.21
C GLU A 78 -12.53 7.11 -5.66
N LYS A 79 -12.64 6.68 -4.40
CA LYS A 79 -13.91 6.52 -3.69
C LYS A 79 -14.68 7.85 -3.60
N GLU A 80 -13.98 8.92 -3.25
CA GLU A 80 -14.57 10.26 -3.20
C GLU A 80 -15.05 10.71 -4.59
N TRP A 81 -14.21 10.52 -5.60
CA TRP A 81 -14.53 10.90 -6.98
C TRP A 81 -15.71 10.10 -7.55
N GLN A 82 -15.79 8.79 -7.31
CA GLN A 82 -16.92 7.96 -7.71
C GLN A 82 -18.20 8.36 -6.97
N GLY A 83 -18.12 8.68 -5.69
CA GLY A 83 -19.25 9.17 -4.90
C GLY A 83 -19.83 10.47 -5.42
N GLN A 84 -18.98 11.42 -5.82
CA GLN A 84 -19.41 12.71 -6.39
C GLN A 84 -20.09 12.54 -7.77
N LYS A 85 -19.67 11.59 -8.58
CA LYS A 85 -20.20 11.39 -9.94
C LYS A 85 -21.38 10.44 -10.04
N GLY A 86 -21.71 9.71 -8.98
CA GLY A 86 -22.82 8.74 -8.97
C GLY A 86 -22.68 7.60 -9.99
N ILE A 87 -21.44 7.31 -10.44
CA ILE A 87 -21.18 6.46 -11.61
C ILE A 87 -21.45 4.99 -11.33
N LEU A 88 -21.19 4.52 -10.09
CA LEU A 88 -21.48 3.14 -9.67
C LEU A 88 -21.72 3.09 -8.16
N PRO A 89 -22.59 2.20 -7.67
CA PRO A 89 -22.62 1.89 -6.24
C PRO A 89 -21.23 1.41 -5.81
N LEU A 90 -20.65 2.05 -4.81
CA LEU A 90 -19.28 1.78 -4.33
C LEU A 90 -19.03 0.26 -4.09
N ARG A 91 -20.06 -0.47 -3.67
CA ARG A 91 -20.01 -1.93 -3.47
C ARG A 91 -19.78 -2.76 -4.74
N GLN A 92 -20.02 -2.18 -5.92
CA GLN A 92 -19.83 -2.87 -7.22
C GLN A 92 -18.53 -2.45 -7.92
N SER A 93 -17.80 -1.51 -7.35
CA SER A 93 -16.50 -1.10 -7.89
C SER A 93 -15.35 -1.90 -7.25
N MET A 94 -14.29 -2.09 -8.02
CA MET A 94 -13.05 -2.69 -7.51
C MET A 94 -12.50 -1.87 -6.32
N VAL A 95 -12.52 -0.55 -6.43
CA VAL A 95 -12.08 0.37 -5.38
C VAL A 95 -12.94 0.22 -4.11
N GLY A 96 -14.25 0.13 -4.25
CA GLY A 96 -15.15 -0.13 -3.13
C GLY A 96 -14.84 -1.45 -2.41
N SER A 97 -14.46 -2.48 -3.17
CA SER A 97 -14.02 -3.76 -2.62
C SER A 97 -12.74 -3.60 -1.80
N TRP A 98 -11.75 -2.85 -2.31
CA TRP A 98 -10.52 -2.54 -1.59
C TRP A 98 -10.78 -1.73 -0.32
N CYS A 99 -11.58 -0.67 -0.40
CA CYS A 99 -11.95 0.14 0.76
C CYS A 99 -12.65 -0.72 1.83
N THR A 100 -13.61 -1.56 1.43
CA THR A 100 -14.29 -2.46 2.36
C THR A 100 -13.35 -3.49 2.97
N GLY A 101 -12.44 -4.05 2.17
CA GLY A 101 -11.48 -5.05 2.62
C GLY A 101 -10.43 -4.51 3.59
N LEU A 102 -10.02 -3.26 3.43
CA LEU A 102 -9.02 -2.61 4.29
C LEU A 102 -9.65 -1.77 5.40
N ASP A 103 -10.98 -1.66 5.45
CA ASP A 103 -11.67 -0.87 6.47
C ASP A 103 -11.30 -1.27 7.89
N GLY A 104 -11.02 -0.28 8.73
CA GLY A 104 -10.61 -0.46 10.13
C GLY A 104 -9.18 -0.98 10.32
N MET A 105 -8.38 -1.17 9.26
CA MET A 105 -6.98 -1.60 9.38
C MET A 105 -6.03 -0.40 9.36
N SER A 106 -5.06 -0.41 10.28
CA SER A 106 -3.94 0.53 10.23
C SER A 106 -2.89 0.11 9.19
N LEU A 107 -2.09 1.06 8.70
CA LEU A 107 -0.96 0.76 7.81
C LEU A 107 0.01 -0.27 8.42
N THR A 108 0.22 -0.23 9.74
CA THR A 108 1.05 -1.20 10.46
C THR A 108 0.48 -2.61 10.37
N GLN A 109 -0.83 -2.77 10.51
CA GLN A 109 -1.50 -4.07 10.38
C GLN A 109 -1.42 -4.61 8.96
N ILE A 110 -1.63 -3.75 7.96
CA ILE A 110 -1.52 -4.11 6.54
C ILE A 110 -0.09 -4.54 6.21
N ARG A 111 0.92 -3.76 6.64
CA ARG A 111 2.33 -4.09 6.48
C ARG A 111 2.68 -5.42 7.15
N SER A 112 2.25 -5.62 8.39
CA SER A 112 2.49 -6.86 9.13
C SER A 112 1.92 -8.09 8.43
N ALA A 113 0.76 -7.97 7.80
CA ALA A 113 0.17 -9.07 7.05
C ALA A 113 1.02 -9.44 5.81
N VAL A 114 1.53 -8.45 5.05
CA VAL A 114 2.42 -8.71 3.92
C VAL A 114 3.72 -9.37 4.40
N ASN A 115 4.34 -8.86 5.46
CA ASN A 115 5.56 -9.43 6.03
C ASN A 115 5.36 -10.87 6.49
N SER A 116 4.27 -11.14 7.20
CA SER A 116 3.92 -12.49 7.64
C SER A 116 3.71 -13.44 6.47
N TYR A 117 3.03 -12.97 5.41
CA TYR A 117 2.86 -13.78 4.21
C TYR A 117 4.19 -14.09 3.54
N SER A 118 5.07 -13.08 3.36
CA SER A 118 6.39 -13.25 2.73
C SER A 118 7.23 -14.26 3.51
N MET A 119 7.32 -14.13 4.83
CA MET A 119 8.06 -15.06 5.69
C MET A 119 7.54 -16.50 5.60
N ASN A 120 6.23 -16.69 5.51
CA ASN A 120 5.61 -18.01 5.44
C ASN A 120 5.64 -18.63 4.02
N ASN A 121 5.98 -17.85 2.99
CA ASN A 121 5.98 -18.28 1.59
C ASN A 121 7.27 -17.91 0.85
N PRO A 122 8.45 -18.39 1.29
CA PRO A 122 9.74 -17.99 0.71
C PRO A 122 9.89 -18.34 -0.78
N SER A 123 9.13 -19.31 -1.28
CA SER A 123 9.12 -19.68 -2.70
C SER A 123 8.29 -18.74 -3.60
N LYS A 124 7.51 -17.82 -3.01
CA LYS A 124 6.59 -16.94 -3.74
C LYS A 124 7.09 -15.49 -3.85
N GLN A 125 8.39 -15.28 -3.81
CA GLN A 125 9.02 -13.94 -3.81
C GLN A 125 8.71 -13.08 -5.05
N ASN A 126 8.31 -13.69 -6.16
CA ASN A 126 7.90 -12.97 -7.37
C ASN A 126 6.40 -12.57 -7.38
N ARG A 127 5.64 -12.96 -6.33
CA ARG A 127 4.24 -12.56 -6.21
C ARG A 127 4.13 -11.06 -5.95
N LEU A 128 3.13 -10.41 -6.53
CA LEU A 128 2.90 -8.98 -6.33
C LEU A 128 2.36 -8.68 -4.93
N VAL A 129 2.83 -7.63 -4.31
CA VAL A 129 2.33 -7.19 -2.99
C VAL A 129 0.83 -6.90 -3.04
N LEU A 130 0.34 -6.26 -4.10
CA LEU A 130 -1.09 -6.01 -4.27
C LEU A 130 -1.92 -7.29 -4.38
N ASP A 131 -1.39 -8.33 -5.04
CA ASP A 131 -2.07 -9.61 -5.12
C ASP A 131 -2.13 -10.32 -3.75
N VAL A 132 -1.09 -10.20 -2.94
CA VAL A 132 -1.09 -10.68 -1.55
C VAL A 132 -2.13 -9.93 -0.71
N LEU A 133 -2.15 -8.61 -0.75
CA LEU A 133 -3.14 -7.81 -0.03
C LEU A 133 -4.56 -8.17 -0.44
N TRP A 134 -4.79 -8.36 -1.73
CA TRP A 134 -6.10 -8.76 -2.24
C TRP A 134 -6.54 -10.11 -1.71
N SER A 135 -5.70 -11.13 -1.85
CA SER A 135 -6.06 -12.50 -1.50
C SER A 135 -6.11 -12.78 -0.01
N GLU A 136 -5.22 -12.15 0.77
CA GLU A 136 -5.08 -12.44 2.20
C GLU A 136 -5.92 -11.52 3.09
N LEU A 137 -6.20 -10.28 2.65
CA LEU A 137 -6.94 -9.31 3.44
C LEU A 137 -8.31 -8.98 2.86
N VAL A 138 -8.36 -8.58 1.58
CA VAL A 138 -9.58 -8.06 0.96
C VAL A 138 -10.61 -9.17 0.69
N GLN A 139 -10.22 -10.18 -0.06
CA GLN A 139 -11.14 -11.28 -0.43
C GLN A 139 -11.78 -11.99 0.75
N PRO A 140 -11.06 -12.39 1.81
CA PRO A 140 -11.67 -13.06 2.95
C PRO A 140 -12.73 -12.21 3.63
N LYS A 141 -12.46 -10.91 3.78
CA LYS A 141 -13.39 -9.97 4.42
C LYS A 141 -14.65 -9.73 3.58
N LEU A 142 -14.49 -9.65 2.25
CA LEU A 142 -15.64 -9.56 1.32
C LEU A 142 -16.50 -10.80 1.38
N LYS A 143 -15.91 -12.01 1.40
CA LYS A 143 -16.64 -13.27 1.54
C LYS A 143 -17.40 -13.33 2.86
N ALA A 144 -16.79 -12.92 3.96
CA ALA A 144 -17.44 -12.87 5.27
C ALA A 144 -18.60 -11.87 5.34
N SER A 145 -18.58 -10.80 4.54
CA SER A 145 -19.62 -9.76 4.50
C SER A 145 -20.80 -10.09 3.55
N MET A 146 -20.71 -11.17 2.77
CA MET A 146 -21.83 -11.61 1.90
C MET A 146 -22.85 -12.38 2.74
N PRO A 147 -24.10 -11.91 2.88
CA PRO A 147 -25.15 -12.68 3.55
C PRO A 147 -25.45 -13.92 2.70
N GLY A 148 -25.14 -15.11 3.22
CA GLY A 148 -25.45 -16.39 2.59
C GLY A 148 -24.29 -17.33 2.29
N SER A 149 -23.04 -16.99 2.63
CA SER A 149 -21.89 -17.90 2.51
C SER A 149 -21.68 -18.82 3.72
N GLY A 150 -22.60 -18.77 4.68
CA GLY A 150 -22.64 -19.72 5.79
C GLY A 150 -23.35 -21.02 5.35
N SER A 151 -22.78 -22.14 5.68
CA SER A 151 -23.11 -23.54 5.44
C SER A 151 -24.56 -24.02 5.72
N ASP A 152 -25.56 -23.16 5.62
CA ASP A 152 -26.95 -23.50 5.97
C ASP A 152 -27.78 -24.12 4.83
N THR A 153 -27.18 -24.23 3.63
CA THR A 153 -27.95 -24.79 2.48
C THR A 153 -28.18 -26.31 2.62
N SER A 154 -27.28 -27.02 3.31
CA SER A 154 -27.44 -28.48 3.51
C SER A 154 -28.57 -28.83 4.47
N THR A 155 -28.72 -28.08 5.57
CA THR A 155 -29.72 -28.35 6.60
C THR A 155 -31.14 -28.02 6.11
N ARG A 156 -31.29 -27.00 5.25
CA ARG A 156 -32.61 -26.58 4.72
C ARG A 156 -33.13 -27.54 3.66
N LEU A 157 -32.25 -28.18 2.88
CA LEU A 157 -32.69 -29.20 1.89
C LEU A 157 -33.15 -30.51 2.55
N GLU A 158 -32.49 -30.93 3.63
CA GLU A 158 -32.91 -32.12 4.38
C GLU A 158 -34.28 -31.93 5.10
N GLN A 159 -34.52 -30.73 5.64
CA GLN A 159 -35.79 -30.40 6.28
C GLN A 159 -36.95 -30.37 5.29
N THR A 160 -36.74 -29.95 4.05
CA THR A 160 -37.80 -29.90 3.01
C THR A 160 -38.10 -31.30 2.45
N MET A 161 -37.09 -32.17 2.34
CA MET A 161 -37.32 -33.57 1.88
C MET A 161 -37.93 -34.44 2.96
N GLY A 162 -37.74 -34.17 4.24
CA GLY A 162 -38.33 -34.92 5.35
C GLY A 162 -39.84 -34.69 5.53
N SER A 163 -40.33 -33.50 5.15
CA SER A 163 -41.77 -33.15 5.34
C SER A 163 -42.70 -33.75 4.31
N HIS A 164 -42.22 -34.13 3.11
CA HIS A 164 -43.10 -34.70 2.07
C HIS A 164 -43.39 -36.20 2.20
N LYS A 165 -42.72 -36.90 3.11
CA LYS A 165 -42.89 -38.38 3.24
C LYS A 165 -43.95 -38.82 4.23
N LYS A 166 -44.65 -37.92 4.94
CA LYS A 166 -45.62 -38.23 5.98
C LYS A 166 -47.10 -38.01 5.60
N GLN A 167 -47.44 -37.69 4.34
CA GLN A 167 -48.78 -37.35 3.96
C GLN A 167 -49.42 -38.32 2.90
N LYS A 168 -49.11 -39.61 2.98
CA LYS A 168 -49.77 -40.58 2.09
C LYS A 168 -50.03 -41.88 2.82
N THR A 169 -51.02 -41.87 3.75
CA THR A 169 -51.84 -43.05 4.14
C THR A 169 -52.97 -42.56 5.04
N GLN A 170 -54.11 -42.21 4.43
CA GLN A 170 -55.39 -42.23 5.10
C GLN A 170 -56.34 -43.11 4.22
N PRO A 171 -56.86 -44.30 4.71
CA PRO A 171 -57.82 -45.08 3.98
C PRO A 171 -59.20 -44.45 4.11
N ALA A 172 -59.95 -44.47 3.00
CA ALA A 172 -61.36 -44.11 2.92
C ALA A 172 -62.19 -45.19 3.59
N TYR A 173 -63.11 -44.77 4.43
CA TYR A 173 -64.32 -45.45 4.77
C TYR A 173 -65.48 -44.48 4.54
#